data_8f994c7bef132f566cca7699fd028a83
#
_entry.id   8f994c7bef132f566cca7699fd028a83
#
_cell.length_a   1.000
_cell.length_b   1.000
_cell.length_c   1.000
_cell.angle_alpha   90.00
_cell.angle_beta   90.00
_cell.angle_gamma   90.00
#
_symmetry.space_group_name_H-M   'P 1'
#
loop_
_entity.id
_entity.type
_entity.pdbx_description
1 polymer ?
#
loop_
_entity_poly.entity_id
_entity_poly.type
_entity_poly.pdbx_seq_one_letter_code
_entity_poly.pdbx_strand_id
1 'polypeptide(L)'
;MDKVNEDYWYNQWQNDHELHYKMGIKNITPISKDEHVSIYADTDSLFVSFKPAVDHCDWTNLIFNDDYLNSVDKKFIILSKELPKFNNTNCVGTAHNIKEFSELLNTEHELVLICGNFVKDRDLVKMIKSGSVKNEIKWNWSNEIDFIQGLDHYRYGGYFKKCLEDYAGSFGVENKEDFELERISESIINIAKKKYIQHILFEDGIPYDRLSYIYPKGVELVRSSTPAFARDKIVGIVKYLFTHPDTFNIKDLLKLVKGLRKEFELADIDDICMQSSVSNYETKVLNDKSLPLNFISGAHFAVKSAAHHNYLLLKSKEYQQKYEFIKSGNKIKYYCCKDKSITDMFAYTRGSFPVEFAPPIDYDEQFSKSILSPINSIIEPLGMPEITKRLSVVMDIFSGMGGK
;
A
#
# COMPACT_ATOMS: atom_id res chain seq x y z
N MET A 1 13.78 -14.42 8.32
CA MET A 1 13.43 -13.08 8.86
C MET A 1 14.28 -12.75 10.07
N ASP A 2 14.33 -13.61 11.12
CA ASP A 2 15.11 -13.33 12.33
C ASP A 2 16.59 -13.09 12.04
N LYS A 3 17.17 -13.83 11.09
CA LYS A 3 18.57 -13.65 10.67
C LYS A 3 18.80 -12.29 10.00
N VAL A 4 17.85 -11.78 9.22
CA VAL A 4 17.92 -10.43 8.60
C VAL A 4 17.87 -9.35 9.69
N ASN A 5 16.99 -9.50 10.69
CA ASN A 5 16.92 -8.57 11.81
C ASN A 5 18.23 -8.58 12.61
N GLU A 6 18.73 -9.76 12.97
CA GLU A 6 19.91 -9.89 13.81
C GLU A 6 21.19 -9.48 13.08
N ASP A 7 21.44 -10.01 11.88
CA ASP A 7 22.67 -9.75 11.14
C ASP A 7 22.71 -8.34 10.56
N TYR A 8 21.58 -7.89 9.98
CA TYR A 8 21.56 -6.64 9.24
C TYR A 8 21.44 -5.41 10.15
N TRP A 9 20.36 -5.32 10.92
CA TRP A 9 20.09 -4.13 11.71
C TRP A 9 20.87 -4.11 13.01
N TYR A 10 20.89 -5.22 13.71
CA TYR A 10 21.45 -5.27 15.04
C TYR A 10 22.97 -5.39 15.03
N ASN A 11 23.54 -6.29 14.25
CA ASN A 11 24.99 -6.52 14.26
C ASN A 11 25.75 -5.62 13.26
N GLN A 12 25.20 -5.39 12.07
CA GLN A 12 25.93 -4.67 11.00
C GLN A 12 25.62 -3.19 10.95
N TRP A 13 24.35 -2.79 11.05
CA TRP A 13 23.97 -1.39 10.99
C TRP A 13 24.67 -0.55 12.04
N GLN A 14 24.64 -0.98 13.31
CA GLN A 14 25.25 -0.26 14.42
C GLN A 14 26.77 -0.11 14.32
N ASN A 15 27.43 -1.04 13.66
CA ASN A 15 28.88 -1.10 13.57
C ASN A 15 29.44 -0.69 12.19
N ASP A 16 28.57 -0.30 11.27
CA ASP A 16 28.97 0.09 9.92
C ASP A 16 29.38 1.56 9.85
N HIS A 17 30.49 1.86 10.50
CA HIS A 17 31.04 3.23 10.53
C HIS A 17 31.37 3.77 9.13
N GLU A 18 31.70 2.92 8.17
CA GLU A 18 31.97 3.35 6.79
C GLU A 18 30.69 3.82 6.10
N LEU A 19 29.58 3.08 6.26
CA LEU A 19 28.28 3.49 5.74
C LEU A 19 27.79 4.77 6.41
N HIS A 20 27.88 4.85 7.74
CA HIS A 20 27.49 6.05 8.48
C HIS A 20 28.25 7.27 7.99
N TYR A 21 29.53 7.11 7.77
CA TYR A 21 30.38 8.15 7.25
C TYR A 21 30.01 8.56 5.81
N LYS A 22 29.79 7.58 4.92
CA LYS A 22 29.36 7.81 3.52
C LYS A 22 28.00 8.49 3.45
N MET A 23 27.09 8.13 4.32
CA MET A 23 25.77 8.75 4.44
C MET A 23 25.76 10.00 5.32
N GLY A 24 26.92 10.31 5.95
CA GLY A 24 27.07 11.44 6.81
C GLY A 24 26.22 11.40 8.09
N ILE A 25 25.95 10.22 8.61
CA ILE A 25 25.24 10.02 9.86
C ILE A 25 26.21 10.26 11.02
N LYS A 26 25.90 11.20 11.92
CA LYS A 26 26.77 11.54 13.04
C LYS A 26 26.61 10.63 14.24
N ASN A 27 25.38 10.40 14.61
CA ASN A 27 25.04 9.69 15.84
C ASN A 27 24.01 8.62 15.51
N ILE A 28 24.24 7.43 16.05
CA ILE A 28 23.31 6.33 15.97
C ILE A 28 22.97 5.91 17.39
N THR A 29 21.69 5.91 17.70
CA THR A 29 21.19 5.26 18.90
C THR A 29 21.09 3.77 18.62
N PRO A 30 21.59 2.89 19.48
CA PRO A 30 21.48 1.45 19.30
C PRO A 30 20.03 1.00 19.12
N ILE A 31 19.78 0.17 18.12
CA ILE A 31 18.48 -0.44 17.87
C ILE A 31 18.29 -1.59 18.84
N SER A 32 17.14 -1.67 19.51
CA SER A 32 16.83 -2.76 20.43
C SER A 32 16.68 -4.10 19.68
N LYS A 33 17.09 -5.19 20.33
CA LYS A 33 16.87 -6.57 19.79
C LYS A 33 15.39 -6.91 19.66
N ASP A 34 14.53 -6.22 20.39
CA ASP A 34 13.08 -6.42 20.37
C ASP A 34 12.39 -5.67 19.22
N GLU A 35 13.12 -4.83 18.48
CA GLU A 35 12.60 -4.16 17.30
C GLU A 35 12.62 -5.09 16.08
N HIS A 36 11.44 -5.47 15.64
CA HIS A 36 11.26 -6.28 14.42
C HIS A 36 11.19 -5.39 13.18
N VAL A 37 12.21 -5.46 12.33
CA VAL A 37 12.29 -4.67 11.11
C VAL A 37 11.83 -5.42 9.86
N SER A 38 11.90 -6.75 9.84
CA SER A 38 11.34 -7.55 8.74
C SER A 38 9.86 -7.77 8.96
N ILE A 39 9.04 -7.16 8.12
CA ILE A 39 7.58 -7.17 8.28
C ILE A 39 6.95 -8.34 7.53
N TYR A 40 7.39 -8.59 6.29
CA TYR A 40 6.79 -9.58 5.42
C TYR A 40 7.79 -10.03 4.35
N ALA A 41 7.73 -11.31 3.98
CA ALA A 41 8.47 -11.86 2.85
C ALA A 41 7.57 -12.79 2.03
N ASP A 42 7.68 -12.72 0.72
CA ASP A 42 7.07 -13.66 -0.22
C ASP A 42 8.11 -13.94 -1.31
N THR A 43 8.08 -15.06 -1.92
CA THR A 43 8.98 -15.64 -2.92
C THR A 43 10.10 -14.74 -3.48
N ASP A 44 9.75 -13.53 -3.92
CA ASP A 44 10.57 -12.57 -4.65
C ASP A 44 10.53 -11.15 -4.06
N SER A 45 9.92 -10.94 -2.91
CA SER A 45 9.78 -9.62 -2.30
C SER A 45 9.95 -9.66 -0.79
N LEU A 46 10.53 -8.58 -0.25
CA LEU A 46 10.76 -8.37 1.17
C LEU A 46 10.27 -6.99 1.60
N PHE A 47 9.50 -6.93 2.67
CA PHE A 47 9.10 -5.68 3.32
C PHE A 47 9.91 -5.49 4.59
N VAL A 48 10.60 -4.37 4.63
CA VAL A 48 11.50 -4.01 5.72
C VAL A 48 11.09 -2.65 6.28
N SER A 49 11.09 -2.52 7.60
CA SER A 49 10.91 -1.24 8.27
C SER A 49 12.23 -0.48 8.32
N PHE A 50 12.26 0.70 7.74
CA PHE A 50 13.37 1.65 7.89
C PHE A 50 13.21 2.56 9.10
N LYS A 51 12.10 2.43 9.83
CA LYS A 51 11.82 3.25 11.02
C LYS A 51 12.97 3.25 12.01
N PRO A 52 13.65 2.14 12.35
CA PRO A 52 14.80 2.18 13.22
C PRO A 52 15.94 3.06 12.71
N ALA A 53 16.23 3.04 11.42
CA ALA A 53 17.24 3.91 10.84
C ALA A 53 16.83 5.38 10.85
N VAL A 54 15.55 5.67 10.56
CA VAL A 54 15.01 7.02 10.57
C VAL A 54 14.98 7.61 11.98
N ASP A 55 14.51 6.84 12.97
CA ASP A 55 14.29 7.33 14.34
C ASP A 55 15.59 7.38 15.15
N HIS A 56 16.55 6.48 14.88
CA HIS A 56 17.76 6.31 15.68
C HIS A 56 19.01 6.98 15.09
N CYS A 57 18.89 7.67 13.96
CA CYS A 57 19.98 8.37 13.32
C CYS A 57 19.74 9.88 13.25
N ASP A 58 20.77 10.65 13.50
CA ASP A 58 20.78 12.07 13.16
C ASP A 58 21.16 12.23 11.68
N TRP A 59 20.13 12.17 10.80
CA TRP A 59 20.28 12.25 9.35
C TRP A 59 19.93 13.63 8.76
N THR A 60 19.41 14.52 9.58
CA THR A 60 18.87 15.81 9.10
C THR A 60 19.91 16.91 8.93
N ASN A 61 21.06 16.82 9.60
CA ASN A 61 22.11 17.85 9.54
C ASN A 61 23.50 17.21 9.55
N LEU A 62 24.16 17.20 8.42
CA LEU A 62 25.47 16.62 8.25
C LEU A 62 26.53 17.67 8.02
N ILE A 63 27.57 17.63 8.85
CA ILE A 63 28.78 18.42 8.66
C ILE A 63 29.85 17.46 8.17
N PHE A 64 30.36 17.69 6.97
CA PHE A 64 31.47 16.93 6.43
C PHE A 64 32.75 17.29 7.16
N ASN A 65 33.53 16.28 7.56
CA ASN A 65 34.89 16.46 7.96
C ASN A 65 35.85 16.35 6.76
N ASP A 66 37.07 16.76 6.96
CA ASP A 66 38.11 16.76 5.95
C ASP A 66 38.39 15.36 5.38
N ASP A 67 38.32 14.34 6.22
CA ASP A 67 38.59 12.96 5.83
C ASP A 67 37.49 12.42 4.90
N TYR A 68 36.26 12.79 5.16
CA TYR A 68 35.14 12.45 4.28
C TYR A 68 35.30 13.09 2.89
N LEU A 69 35.56 14.40 2.86
CA LEU A 69 35.74 15.13 1.62
C LEU A 69 36.91 14.62 0.77
N ASN A 70 37.93 14.04 1.42
CA ASN A 70 39.03 13.40 0.74
C ASN A 70 38.73 11.99 0.20
N SER A 71 37.69 11.34 0.69
CA SER A 71 37.37 9.94 0.41
C SER A 71 36.31 9.72 -0.65
N VAL A 72 35.55 10.73 -1.03
CA VAL A 72 34.39 10.59 -1.93
C VAL A 72 34.63 11.02 -3.36
N ASP A 73 34.00 10.31 -4.29
CA ASP A 73 33.93 10.64 -5.69
C ASP A 73 32.69 11.49 -5.98
N LYS A 74 32.89 12.67 -6.52
CA LYS A 74 31.85 13.68 -6.72
C LYS A 74 31.07 13.51 -8.01
N LYS A 75 29.75 13.64 -7.97
CA LYS A 75 28.91 13.81 -9.16
C LYS A 75 28.12 15.10 -9.22
N PHE A 76 27.68 15.66 -8.08
CA PHE A 76 26.82 16.84 -8.06
C PHE A 76 27.20 17.81 -6.94
N ILE A 77 27.19 19.10 -7.28
CA ILE A 77 27.23 20.18 -6.30
C ILE A 77 26.00 21.03 -6.57
N ILE A 78 25.19 21.24 -5.55
CA ILE A 78 24.00 22.06 -5.63
C ILE A 78 24.19 23.28 -4.78
N LEU A 79 23.99 24.44 -5.37
CA LEU A 79 24.07 25.74 -4.70
C LEU A 79 22.66 26.26 -4.50
N SER A 80 22.29 26.56 -3.27
CA SER A 80 21.01 27.16 -2.92
C SER A 80 21.17 28.20 -1.82
N LYS A 81 20.46 29.32 -1.91
CA LYS A 81 20.37 30.33 -0.83
C LYS A 81 19.53 29.89 0.34
N GLU A 82 18.55 29.06 0.07
CA GLU A 82 17.62 28.56 1.07
C GLU A 82 17.58 27.05 0.97
N LEU A 83 17.80 26.39 2.08
CA LEU A 83 17.68 24.96 2.26
C LEU A 83 16.31 24.61 2.84
N PRO A 84 15.25 24.57 2.08
CA PRO A 84 14.06 23.99 2.69
C PRO A 84 13.74 22.62 2.19
N LYS A 85 14.00 22.27 0.97
CA LYS A 85 13.61 20.94 0.46
C LYS A 85 14.33 20.67 -0.85
N PHE A 86 15.03 19.54 -0.92
CA PHE A 86 15.58 19.11 -2.19
C PHE A 86 14.46 18.67 -3.11
N ASN A 87 14.24 19.46 -4.12
CA ASN A 87 13.57 19.02 -5.33
C ASN A 87 14.38 19.59 -6.49
N ASN A 88 14.31 18.96 -7.65
CA ASN A 88 15.04 19.40 -8.85
C ASN A 88 14.80 20.87 -9.23
N THR A 89 13.81 21.53 -8.65
CA THR A 89 13.45 22.91 -8.90
C THR A 89 14.24 23.91 -8.06
N ASN A 90 14.88 23.49 -6.98
CA ASN A 90 15.71 24.35 -6.11
C ASN A 90 17.21 24.24 -6.45
N CYS A 91 17.54 23.48 -7.48
CA CYS A 91 18.89 23.40 -8.00
C CYS A 91 19.21 24.68 -8.77
N VAL A 92 20.15 25.49 -8.24
CA VAL A 92 20.60 26.70 -8.91
C VAL A 92 21.63 26.40 -10.01
N GLY A 93 22.30 25.27 -9.87
CA GLY A 93 23.24 24.75 -10.85
C GLY A 93 23.91 23.47 -10.37
N THR A 94 24.37 22.67 -11.32
CA THR A 94 25.19 21.50 -11.06
C THR A 94 26.58 21.73 -11.60
N ALA A 95 27.60 21.49 -10.81
CA ALA A 95 28.99 21.55 -11.24
C ALA A 95 29.58 20.14 -11.32
N HIS A 96 30.15 19.81 -12.45
CA HIS A 96 30.79 18.51 -12.70
C HIS A 96 32.32 18.58 -12.51
N ASN A 97 32.85 19.78 -12.38
CA ASN A 97 34.28 20.05 -12.18
C ASN A 97 34.50 21.33 -11.38
N ILE A 98 35.76 21.55 -10.94
CA ILE A 98 36.11 22.69 -10.08
C ILE A 98 35.89 24.05 -10.76
N LYS A 99 36.03 24.15 -12.09
CA LYS A 99 35.84 25.38 -12.82
C LYS A 99 34.39 25.81 -12.81
N GLU A 100 33.49 24.89 -13.15
CA GLU A 100 32.03 25.12 -13.07
C GLU A 100 31.60 25.46 -11.65
N PHE A 101 32.17 24.77 -10.65
CA PHE A 101 31.94 25.08 -9.26
C PHE A 101 32.35 26.48 -8.86
N SER A 102 33.53 26.93 -9.31
CA SER A 102 34.04 28.28 -9.04
C SER A 102 33.19 29.36 -9.71
N GLU A 103 32.68 29.09 -10.89
CA GLU A 103 31.77 29.99 -11.62
C GLU A 103 30.43 30.15 -10.88
N LEU A 104 29.88 29.03 -10.35
CA LEU A 104 28.66 29.03 -9.55
C LEU A 104 28.85 29.72 -8.19
N LEU A 105 30.02 29.61 -7.56
CA LEU A 105 30.34 30.26 -6.29
C LEU A 105 30.42 31.80 -6.40
N ASN A 106 30.70 32.34 -7.54
CA ASN A 106 30.72 33.79 -7.75
C ASN A 106 29.33 34.44 -7.71
N THR A 107 28.29 33.65 -7.68
CA THR A 107 26.94 34.07 -7.35
C THR A 107 26.73 33.91 -5.84
N GLU A 108 26.10 34.87 -5.16
CA GLU A 108 25.91 34.91 -3.70
C GLU A 108 25.05 33.74 -3.17
N HIS A 109 25.51 32.50 -3.30
CA HIS A 109 24.75 31.29 -2.88
C HIS A 109 25.48 30.51 -1.78
N GLU A 110 24.73 29.95 -0.87
CA GLU A 110 25.25 28.95 0.09
C GLU A 110 25.49 27.63 -0.63
N LEU A 111 26.63 27.00 -0.38
CA LEU A 111 26.96 25.71 -0.93
C LEU A 111 26.30 24.60 -0.14
N VAL A 112 25.51 23.80 -0.80
CA VAL A 112 24.96 22.56 -0.27
C VAL A 112 25.44 21.43 -1.15
N LEU A 113 26.20 20.50 -0.57
CA LEU A 113 26.53 19.22 -1.20
C LEU A 113 25.40 18.26 -0.86
N ILE A 114 24.64 17.92 -1.87
CA ILE A 114 23.59 16.92 -1.73
C ILE A 114 23.94 15.74 -2.63
N CYS A 115 24.06 14.63 -1.98
CA CYS A 115 23.99 13.28 -2.49
C CYS A 115 24.64 12.99 -3.85
N GLY A 116 25.57 12.16 -3.87
CA GLY A 116 26.03 11.58 -5.11
C GLY A 116 27.39 10.96 -4.98
N ASN A 117 27.76 10.14 -5.88
CA ASN A 117 29.12 9.66 -6.02
C ASN A 117 29.99 10.87 -6.44
N PHE A 118 30.98 11.21 -5.67
CA PHE A 118 31.88 12.32 -5.94
C PHE A 118 33.22 11.80 -6.45
N VAL A 119 33.74 12.43 -7.46
CA VAL A 119 35.13 12.23 -7.88
C VAL A 119 36.03 12.94 -6.86
N LYS A 120 37.15 12.32 -6.48
CA LYS A 120 38.17 12.93 -5.61
C LYS A 120 38.68 14.22 -6.25
N ASP A 121 38.16 15.33 -5.82
CA ASP A 121 38.59 16.65 -6.26
C ASP A 121 39.35 17.34 -5.12
N ARG A 122 40.71 17.25 -5.19
CA ARG A 122 41.59 17.85 -4.18
C ARG A 122 41.46 19.37 -4.14
N ASP A 123 41.06 20.00 -5.22
CA ASP A 123 40.96 21.45 -5.28
C ASP A 123 39.65 21.93 -4.65
N LEU A 124 38.58 21.18 -4.79
CA LEU A 124 37.32 21.39 -4.07
C LEU A 124 37.57 21.31 -2.54
N VAL A 125 38.27 20.25 -2.11
CA VAL A 125 38.64 20.08 -0.69
C VAL A 125 39.48 21.27 -0.18
N LYS A 126 40.44 21.74 -0.99
CA LYS A 126 41.24 22.92 -0.63
C LYS A 126 40.39 24.19 -0.53
N MET A 127 39.44 24.39 -1.47
CA MET A 127 38.55 25.55 -1.42
C MET A 127 37.68 25.55 -0.17
N ILE A 128 37.20 24.41 0.24
CA ILE A 128 36.42 24.23 1.47
C ILE A 128 37.30 24.53 2.69
N LYS A 129 38.51 23.96 2.76
CA LYS A 129 39.47 24.17 3.85
C LYS A 129 39.96 25.61 3.97
N SER A 130 40.11 26.31 2.86
CA SER A 130 40.55 27.70 2.84
C SER A 130 39.48 28.71 3.26
N GLY A 131 38.26 28.26 3.49
CA GLY A 131 37.12 29.14 3.78
C GLY A 131 36.69 29.99 2.61
N SER A 132 37.18 29.69 1.39
CA SER A 132 36.73 30.35 0.16
C SER A 132 35.28 30.00 -0.15
N VAL A 133 34.76 28.91 0.40
CA VAL A 133 33.37 28.57 0.48
C VAL A 133 32.90 29.05 1.85
N LYS A 134 32.19 30.15 1.90
CA LYS A 134 31.56 30.61 3.12
C LYS A 134 30.46 29.63 3.47
N ASN A 135 30.62 28.96 4.57
CA ASN A 135 29.67 28.10 5.26
C ASN A 135 29.87 26.60 5.17
N GLU A 136 29.31 25.96 6.14
CA GLU A 136 29.33 24.51 6.35
C GLU A 136 28.72 23.79 5.17
N ILE A 137 29.45 22.85 4.61
CA ILE A 137 28.89 21.91 3.67
C ILE A 137 27.98 21.01 4.48
N LYS A 138 26.71 21.17 4.25
CA LYS A 138 25.69 20.37 4.91
C LYS A 138 25.16 19.36 3.90
N TRP A 139 25.27 18.12 4.26
CA TRP A 139 24.51 17.07 3.60
C TRP A 139 23.09 17.12 4.20
N ASN A 140 22.09 17.36 3.39
CA ASN A 140 20.71 17.42 3.84
C ASN A 140 19.89 16.43 3.01
N TRP A 141 19.45 15.39 3.68
CA TRP A 141 18.37 14.57 3.15
C TRP A 141 17.09 15.39 3.33
N SER A 142 16.47 15.79 2.24
CA SER A 142 15.36 16.75 2.27
C SER A 142 14.11 16.16 2.95
N ASN A 143 14.02 14.84 2.99
CA ASN A 143 12.94 14.10 3.62
C ASN A 143 13.35 12.63 3.87
N GLU A 144 12.51 11.90 4.59
CA GLU A 144 12.73 10.50 4.91
C GLU A 144 12.84 9.60 3.66
N ILE A 145 12.13 9.94 2.59
CA ILE A 145 12.16 9.17 1.34
C ILE A 145 13.56 9.24 0.73
N ASP A 146 14.13 10.44 0.63
CA ASP A 146 15.49 10.63 0.09
C ASP A 146 16.52 9.92 0.95
N PHE A 147 16.37 9.94 2.28
CA PHE A 147 17.24 9.23 3.20
C PHE A 147 17.16 7.70 3.00
N ILE A 148 15.96 7.14 2.88
CA ILE A 148 15.74 5.72 2.63
C ILE A 148 16.29 5.30 1.26
N GLN A 149 16.10 6.12 0.22
CA GLN A 149 16.71 5.89 -1.10
C GLN A 149 18.23 5.90 -1.05
N GLY A 150 18.80 6.81 -0.27
CA GLY A 150 20.24 6.86 -0.03
C GLY A 150 20.73 5.60 0.69
N LEU A 151 20.03 5.14 1.71
CA LEU A 151 20.30 3.88 2.40
C LEU A 151 20.27 2.69 1.43
N ASP A 152 19.24 2.61 0.60
CA ASP A 152 19.13 1.58 -0.42
C ASP A 152 20.32 1.62 -1.39
N HIS A 153 20.63 2.78 -1.94
CA HIS A 153 21.74 2.96 -2.89
C HIS A 153 23.08 2.53 -2.31
N TYR A 154 23.38 2.93 -1.06
CA TYR A 154 24.70 2.65 -0.46
C TYR A 154 24.80 1.28 0.18
N ARG A 155 23.70 0.66 0.56
CA ARG A 155 23.74 -0.57 1.32
C ARG A 155 22.93 -1.74 0.75
N TYR A 156 21.68 -1.52 0.34
CA TYR A 156 20.84 -2.65 -0.08
C TYR A 156 21.28 -3.26 -1.38
N GLY A 157 21.66 -2.46 -2.36
CA GLY A 157 22.33 -2.95 -3.57
C GLY A 157 23.59 -3.77 -3.25
N GLY A 158 24.22 -3.52 -2.08
CA GLY A 158 25.36 -4.28 -1.60
C GLY A 158 25.03 -5.51 -0.76
N TYR A 159 24.18 -5.35 0.28
CA TYR A 159 23.94 -6.43 1.25
C TYR A 159 23.12 -7.59 0.68
N PHE A 160 21.96 -7.32 0.12
CA PHE A 160 21.13 -8.38 -0.45
C PHE A 160 21.78 -9.02 -1.67
N LYS A 161 22.40 -8.22 -2.52
CA LYS A 161 23.17 -8.72 -3.65
C LYS A 161 24.28 -9.66 -3.18
N LYS A 162 25.04 -9.26 -2.18
CA LYS A 162 26.08 -10.10 -1.59
C LYS A 162 25.50 -11.40 -1.00
N CYS A 163 24.37 -11.33 -0.28
CA CYS A 163 23.73 -12.53 0.23
C CYS A 163 23.31 -13.50 -0.89
N LEU A 164 22.79 -12.96 -2.00
CA LEU A 164 22.43 -13.76 -3.17
C LEU A 164 23.67 -14.34 -3.87
N GLU A 165 24.73 -13.54 -4.02
CA GLU A 165 26.00 -13.99 -4.58
C GLU A 165 26.64 -15.09 -3.74
N ASP A 166 26.69 -14.93 -2.41
CA ASP A 166 27.23 -15.93 -1.48
C ASP A 166 26.37 -17.21 -1.52
N TYR A 167 25.05 -17.08 -1.60
CA TYR A 167 24.15 -18.23 -1.71
C TYR A 167 24.32 -18.95 -3.04
N ALA A 168 24.32 -18.26 -4.16
CA ALA A 168 24.55 -18.85 -5.48
C ALA A 168 25.95 -19.50 -5.60
N GLY A 169 26.98 -18.82 -5.06
CA GLY A 169 28.33 -19.31 -5.00
C GLY A 169 28.47 -20.61 -4.20
N SER A 170 27.66 -20.81 -3.16
CA SER A 170 27.63 -22.07 -2.39
C SER A 170 27.19 -23.27 -3.23
N PHE A 171 26.50 -23.06 -4.35
CA PHE A 171 26.15 -24.08 -5.35
C PHE A 171 27.04 -24.09 -6.58
N GLY A 172 28.06 -23.23 -6.62
CA GLY A 172 28.97 -23.12 -7.77
C GLY A 172 28.32 -22.46 -9.00
N VAL A 173 27.30 -21.65 -8.82
CA VAL A 173 26.60 -20.92 -9.89
C VAL A 173 26.70 -19.41 -9.70
N GLU A 174 26.64 -18.67 -10.81
CA GLU A 174 26.60 -17.21 -10.79
C GLU A 174 25.19 -16.72 -10.39
N ASN A 175 25.14 -15.72 -9.51
CA ASN A 175 23.90 -15.04 -9.20
C ASN A 175 23.43 -14.18 -10.39
N LYS A 176 22.17 -14.33 -10.77
CA LYS A 176 21.51 -13.52 -11.82
C LYS A 176 20.31 -12.72 -11.29
N GLU A 177 20.03 -12.86 -10.00
CA GLU A 177 18.95 -12.13 -9.34
C GLU A 177 19.50 -10.84 -8.74
N ASP A 178 18.70 -9.79 -8.78
CA ASP A 178 18.97 -8.51 -8.14
C ASP A 178 17.80 -8.08 -7.26
N PHE A 179 18.07 -7.23 -6.28
CA PHE A 179 17.06 -6.61 -5.43
C PHE A 179 17.02 -5.12 -5.70
N GLU A 180 15.85 -4.61 -6.02
CA GLU A 180 15.61 -3.20 -6.26
C GLU A 180 14.57 -2.65 -5.27
N LEU A 181 14.72 -1.38 -4.89
CA LEU A 181 13.74 -0.66 -4.10
C LEU A 181 12.58 -0.25 -5.00
N GLU A 182 11.51 -1.05 -5.01
CA GLU A 182 10.31 -0.72 -5.78
C GLU A 182 9.47 0.37 -5.12
N ARG A 183 9.26 0.27 -3.80
CA ARG A 183 8.30 1.11 -3.07
C ARG A 183 8.79 1.53 -1.71
N ILE A 184 8.45 2.76 -1.34
CA ILE A 184 8.51 3.25 0.04
C ILE A 184 7.09 3.56 0.49
N SER A 185 6.69 2.95 1.60
CA SER A 185 5.36 3.13 2.19
C SER A 185 5.49 3.76 3.57
N GLU A 186 4.65 4.74 3.89
CA GLU A 186 4.56 5.29 5.25
C GLU A 186 3.95 4.27 6.22
N SER A 187 2.96 3.52 5.73
CA SER A 187 2.22 2.55 6.55
C SER A 187 1.74 1.37 5.71
N ILE A 188 1.60 0.23 6.36
CA ILE A 188 1.05 -0.99 5.77
C ILE A 188 0.09 -1.69 6.74
N ILE A 189 -1.02 -2.18 6.24
CA ILE A 189 -1.93 -3.09 6.95
C ILE A 189 -1.81 -4.47 6.31
N ASN A 190 -1.19 -5.41 7.02
CA ASN A 190 -1.09 -6.81 6.60
C ASN A 190 -2.32 -7.58 7.06
N ILE A 191 -3.16 -8.02 6.13
CA ILE A 191 -4.40 -8.74 6.42
C ILE A 191 -4.17 -10.25 6.44
N ALA A 192 -3.45 -10.76 5.45
CA ALA A 192 -3.08 -12.16 5.33
C ALA A 192 -1.96 -12.32 4.30
N LYS A 193 -1.45 -13.54 4.13
CA LYS A 193 -0.49 -13.82 3.06
C LYS A 193 -1.04 -13.32 1.71
N LYS A 194 -0.26 -12.49 1.01
CA LYS A 194 -0.62 -11.84 -0.29
C LYS A 194 -1.85 -10.91 -0.22
N LYS A 195 -2.25 -10.47 0.98
CA LYS A 195 -3.35 -9.52 1.19
C LYS A 195 -2.89 -8.40 2.11
N TYR A 196 -2.70 -7.23 1.56
CA TYR A 196 -2.26 -6.05 2.31
C TYR A 196 -2.73 -4.75 1.67
N ILE A 197 -2.65 -3.67 2.42
CA ILE A 197 -2.93 -2.31 1.96
C ILE A 197 -1.75 -1.44 2.36
N GLN A 198 -1.14 -0.76 1.38
CA GLN A 198 -0.01 0.14 1.59
C GLN A 198 -0.42 1.60 1.34
N HIS A 199 0.12 2.48 2.14
CA HIS A 199 0.13 3.91 1.87
C HIS A 199 1.47 4.25 1.21
N ILE A 200 1.46 4.38 -0.10
CA ILE A 200 2.67 4.56 -0.92
C ILE A 200 3.08 6.03 -0.90
N LEU A 201 4.34 6.28 -0.65
CA LEU A 201 4.99 7.59 -0.79
C LEU A 201 5.93 7.65 -2.00
N PHE A 202 6.40 6.49 -2.47
CA PHE A 202 7.31 6.39 -3.60
C PHE A 202 7.13 5.04 -4.29
N GLU A 203 7.14 5.01 -5.62
CA GLU A 203 7.11 3.79 -6.43
C GLU A 203 7.85 4.04 -7.75
N ASP A 204 8.80 3.18 -8.09
CA ASP A 204 9.53 3.17 -9.38
C ASP A 204 10.08 4.56 -9.79
N GLY A 205 10.71 5.27 -8.86
CA GLY A 205 11.28 6.59 -9.11
C GLY A 205 10.29 7.76 -9.01
N ILE A 206 9.01 7.52 -8.72
CA ILE A 206 7.96 8.54 -8.66
C ILE A 206 7.56 8.79 -7.20
N PRO A 207 7.76 9.99 -6.65
CA PRO A 207 7.21 10.37 -5.36
C PRO A 207 5.72 10.69 -5.45
N TYR A 208 4.96 10.35 -4.41
CA TYR A 208 3.53 10.62 -4.28
C TYR A 208 3.24 11.52 -3.09
N ASP A 209 2.27 12.40 -3.23
CA ASP A 209 1.77 13.16 -2.11
C ASP A 209 1.11 12.24 -1.07
N ARG A 210 1.22 12.64 0.20
CA ARG A 210 0.63 11.88 1.30
C ARG A 210 -0.85 11.61 1.06
N LEU A 211 -1.29 10.37 1.22
CA LEU A 211 -2.64 9.86 0.97
C LEU A 211 -3.15 9.94 -0.48
N SER A 212 -2.32 10.37 -1.42
CA SER A 212 -2.71 10.34 -2.83
C SER A 212 -2.75 8.91 -3.38
N TYR A 213 -1.89 8.03 -2.87
CA TYR A 213 -1.77 6.68 -3.37
C TYR A 213 -1.92 5.61 -2.28
N ILE A 214 -3.09 4.96 -2.27
CA ILE A 214 -3.37 3.77 -1.47
C ILE A 214 -3.32 2.56 -2.39
N TYR A 215 -2.42 1.63 -2.11
CA TYR A 215 -2.20 0.42 -2.90
C TYR A 215 -2.74 -0.83 -2.18
N PRO A 216 -3.91 -1.35 -2.55
CA PRO A 216 -4.46 -2.57 -2.03
C PRO A 216 -4.03 -3.78 -2.90
N LYS A 217 -3.46 -4.82 -2.30
CA LYS A 217 -3.12 -6.08 -2.97
C LYS A 217 -3.89 -7.25 -2.38
N GLY A 218 -4.53 -8.03 -3.24
CA GLY A 218 -5.24 -9.25 -2.83
C GLY A 218 -6.52 -9.03 -2.00
N VAL A 219 -6.83 -7.81 -1.64
CA VAL A 219 -8.03 -7.43 -0.89
C VAL A 219 -9.22 -7.19 -1.82
N GLU A 220 -10.42 -7.25 -1.26
CA GLU A 220 -11.64 -7.13 -2.06
C GLU A 220 -11.84 -5.75 -2.69
N LEU A 221 -11.18 -4.72 -2.17
CA LEU A 221 -11.22 -3.34 -2.69
C LEU A 221 -10.87 -3.21 -4.17
N VAL A 222 -10.00 -4.06 -4.68
CA VAL A 222 -9.54 -4.01 -6.09
C VAL A 222 -10.27 -4.99 -7.00
N ARG A 223 -11.14 -5.83 -6.46
CA ARG A 223 -11.88 -6.80 -7.28
C ARG A 223 -12.97 -6.10 -8.07
N SER A 224 -13.08 -6.46 -9.33
CA SER A 224 -14.18 -6.00 -10.20
C SER A 224 -15.57 -6.39 -9.68
N SER A 225 -15.65 -7.41 -8.83
CA SER A 225 -16.87 -7.86 -8.16
C SER A 225 -17.36 -6.92 -7.05
N THR A 226 -16.48 -6.07 -6.50
CA THR A 226 -16.84 -5.16 -5.42
C THR A 226 -17.66 -3.98 -5.96
N PRO A 227 -18.80 -3.64 -5.35
CA PRO A 227 -19.62 -2.48 -5.74
C PRO A 227 -18.83 -1.18 -5.75
N ALA A 228 -19.14 -0.27 -6.68
CA ALA A 228 -18.45 1.03 -6.78
C ALA A 228 -18.56 1.82 -5.47
N PHE A 229 -19.77 1.91 -4.91
CA PHE A 229 -20.01 2.53 -3.61
C PHE A 229 -19.10 1.98 -2.51
N ALA A 230 -18.96 0.65 -2.43
CA ALA A 230 -18.14 0.00 -1.42
C ALA A 230 -16.66 0.37 -1.56
N ARG A 231 -16.12 0.33 -2.78
CA ARG A 231 -14.71 0.66 -3.05
C ARG A 231 -14.35 2.05 -2.57
N ASP A 232 -15.12 3.05 -2.98
CA ASP A 232 -14.84 4.45 -2.67
C ASP A 232 -14.93 4.72 -1.17
N LYS A 233 -15.96 4.19 -0.52
CA LYS A 233 -16.18 4.41 0.92
C LYS A 233 -15.17 3.68 1.80
N ILE A 234 -14.78 2.45 1.44
CA ILE A 234 -13.78 1.70 2.21
C ILE A 234 -12.39 2.31 2.02
N VAL A 235 -12.03 2.80 0.84
CA VAL A 235 -10.79 3.57 0.63
C VAL A 235 -10.78 4.81 1.53
N GLY A 236 -11.90 5.51 1.68
CA GLY A 236 -12.03 6.63 2.62
C GLY A 236 -11.76 6.23 4.08
N ILE A 237 -12.28 5.07 4.52
CA ILE A 237 -12.00 4.52 5.86
C ILE A 237 -10.52 4.17 6.01
N VAL A 238 -9.91 3.53 5.02
CA VAL A 238 -8.49 3.19 5.04
C VAL A 238 -7.62 4.44 5.13
N LYS A 239 -7.94 5.48 4.36
CA LYS A 239 -7.25 6.77 4.46
C LYS A 239 -7.37 7.38 5.86
N TYR A 240 -8.56 7.31 6.45
CA TYR A 240 -8.77 7.77 7.82
C TYR A 240 -7.96 6.97 8.84
N LEU A 241 -7.86 5.65 8.69
CA LEU A 241 -6.99 4.78 9.51
C LEU A 241 -5.52 5.22 9.43
N PHE A 242 -5.00 5.44 8.22
CA PHE A 242 -3.60 5.84 8.04
C PHE A 242 -3.30 7.25 8.55
N THR A 243 -4.28 8.14 8.61
CA THR A 243 -4.09 9.49 9.14
C THR A 243 -4.22 9.61 10.65
N HIS A 244 -4.79 8.60 11.30
CA HIS A 244 -5.08 8.61 12.73
C HIS A 244 -4.62 7.32 13.42
N PRO A 245 -3.37 6.86 13.21
CA PRO A 245 -2.94 5.54 13.67
C PRO A 245 -3.08 5.36 15.18
N ASP A 246 -2.77 6.41 15.98
CA ASP A 246 -2.76 6.36 17.44
C ASP A 246 -4.12 6.74 18.07
N THR A 247 -4.98 7.42 17.34
CA THR A 247 -6.25 7.97 17.87
C THR A 247 -7.48 7.30 17.32
N PHE A 248 -7.33 6.54 16.23
CA PHE A 248 -8.43 5.78 15.63
C PHE A 248 -8.95 4.72 16.60
N ASN A 249 -10.27 4.68 16.74
CA ASN A 249 -10.92 3.71 17.64
C ASN A 249 -12.21 3.18 17.05
N ILE A 250 -12.67 2.06 17.60
CA ILE A 250 -13.85 1.36 17.12
C ILE A 250 -15.14 2.19 17.21
N LYS A 251 -15.23 3.16 18.14
CA LYS A 251 -16.43 4.00 18.28
C LYS A 251 -16.56 4.97 17.10
N ASP A 252 -15.44 5.55 16.67
CA ASP A 252 -15.40 6.46 15.52
C ASP A 252 -15.67 5.69 14.24
N LEU A 253 -15.10 4.51 14.08
CA LEU A 253 -15.38 3.64 12.95
C LEU A 253 -16.88 3.26 12.91
N LEU A 254 -17.45 2.87 14.04
CA LEU A 254 -18.87 2.52 14.12
C LEU A 254 -19.78 3.69 13.74
N LYS A 255 -19.40 4.91 14.12
CA LYS A 255 -20.13 6.13 13.72
C LYS A 255 -20.06 6.35 12.20
N LEU A 256 -18.88 6.18 11.60
CA LEU A 256 -18.70 6.27 10.16
C LEU A 256 -19.55 5.21 9.44
N VAL A 257 -19.48 3.94 9.86
CA VAL A 257 -20.23 2.83 9.26
C VAL A 257 -21.73 3.02 9.38
N LYS A 258 -22.24 3.57 10.49
CA LYS A 258 -23.66 3.94 10.63
C LYS A 258 -24.08 5.05 9.66
N GLY A 259 -23.19 6.00 9.39
CA GLY A 259 -23.40 7.01 8.36
C GLY A 259 -23.49 6.37 6.97
N LEU A 260 -22.53 5.52 6.63
CA LEU A 260 -22.50 4.80 5.36
C LEU A 260 -23.73 3.92 5.12
N ARG A 261 -24.30 3.31 6.18
CA ARG A 261 -25.51 2.50 6.06
C ARG A 261 -26.71 3.33 5.54
N LYS A 262 -26.82 4.58 5.98
CA LYS A 262 -27.87 5.50 5.50
C LYS A 262 -27.64 5.92 4.04
N GLU A 263 -26.40 6.26 3.70
CA GLU A 263 -26.03 6.61 2.33
C GLU A 263 -26.25 5.44 1.37
N PHE A 264 -25.96 4.21 1.81
CA PHE A 264 -26.12 2.99 1.05
C PHE A 264 -27.56 2.71 0.64
N GLU A 265 -28.53 3.02 1.50
CA GLU A 265 -29.96 2.86 1.18
C GLU A 265 -30.45 3.86 0.14
N LEU A 266 -29.79 5.00 0.03
CA LEU A 266 -30.14 6.07 -0.90
C LEU A 266 -29.33 6.00 -2.21
N ALA A 267 -28.30 5.17 -2.27
CA ALA A 267 -27.45 5.03 -3.44
C ALA A 267 -28.17 4.33 -4.59
N ASP A 268 -27.70 4.58 -5.81
CA ASP A 268 -28.18 3.87 -7.00
C ASP A 268 -27.98 2.37 -6.86
N ILE A 269 -28.95 1.60 -7.29
CA ILE A 269 -28.91 0.14 -7.21
C ILE A 269 -27.68 -0.43 -7.93
N ASP A 270 -27.30 0.18 -9.04
CA ASP A 270 -26.14 -0.24 -9.81
C ASP A 270 -24.83 -0.03 -9.04
N ASP A 271 -24.76 0.94 -8.14
CA ASP A 271 -23.54 1.21 -7.35
C ASP A 271 -23.39 0.32 -6.12
N ILE A 272 -24.52 -0.24 -5.63
CA ILE A 272 -24.51 -1.13 -4.46
C ILE A 272 -24.52 -2.62 -4.81
N CYS A 273 -24.80 -2.98 -6.05
CA CYS A 273 -24.83 -4.35 -6.51
C CYS A 273 -23.41 -4.90 -6.77
N MET A 274 -23.20 -6.16 -6.37
CA MET A 274 -21.99 -6.91 -6.67
C MET A 274 -22.00 -7.35 -8.14
N GLN A 275 -20.82 -7.66 -8.67
CA GLN A 275 -20.66 -8.07 -10.08
C GLN A 275 -20.06 -9.46 -10.19
N SER A 276 -20.46 -10.20 -11.19
CA SER A 276 -19.90 -11.52 -11.51
C SER A 276 -20.09 -11.85 -13.00
N SER A 277 -19.39 -12.89 -13.44
CA SER A 277 -19.70 -13.56 -14.71
C SER A 277 -20.42 -14.87 -14.43
N VAL A 278 -21.39 -15.19 -15.26
CA VAL A 278 -22.08 -16.49 -15.19
C VAL A 278 -21.29 -17.50 -16.01
N SER A 279 -20.96 -18.62 -15.40
CA SER A 279 -20.29 -19.74 -16.09
C SER A 279 -21.01 -21.06 -15.83
N ASN A 280 -21.06 -21.89 -16.86
CA ASN A 280 -21.65 -23.22 -16.79
C ASN A 280 -23.14 -23.23 -16.39
N TYR A 281 -23.90 -22.20 -16.79
CA TYR A 281 -25.33 -22.10 -16.49
C TYR A 281 -26.07 -23.35 -16.97
N GLU A 282 -25.91 -23.70 -18.24
CA GLU A 282 -26.62 -24.77 -18.94
C GLU A 282 -26.31 -26.15 -18.35
N THR A 283 -25.14 -26.33 -17.76
CA THR A 283 -24.72 -27.60 -17.17
C THR A 283 -24.99 -27.67 -15.65
N LYS A 284 -25.22 -26.54 -14.99
CA LYS A 284 -25.41 -26.48 -13.54
C LYS A 284 -26.87 -26.30 -13.12
N VAL A 285 -27.73 -25.86 -14.01
CA VAL A 285 -29.15 -25.68 -13.76
C VAL A 285 -29.89 -26.89 -14.29
N LEU A 286 -30.59 -27.60 -13.43
CA LEU A 286 -31.41 -28.75 -13.75
C LEU A 286 -32.85 -28.35 -14.07
N ASN A 287 -33.35 -27.33 -13.35
CA ASN A 287 -34.69 -26.79 -13.57
C ASN A 287 -34.71 -25.30 -13.19
N ASP A 288 -35.07 -24.44 -14.16
CA ASP A 288 -35.27 -23.00 -14.01
C ASP A 288 -36.68 -22.52 -14.44
N LYS A 289 -37.56 -23.44 -14.77
CA LYS A 289 -38.92 -23.15 -15.32
C LYS A 289 -40.01 -23.23 -14.25
N SER A 290 -39.78 -23.99 -13.19
CA SER A 290 -40.74 -24.21 -12.13
C SER A 290 -40.07 -24.25 -10.75
N LEU A 291 -40.78 -23.90 -9.68
CA LEU A 291 -40.28 -24.01 -8.33
C LEU A 291 -40.45 -25.45 -7.79
N PRO A 292 -39.53 -25.90 -6.94
CA PRO A 292 -38.26 -25.25 -6.59
C PRO A 292 -37.28 -25.27 -7.74
N LEU A 293 -36.42 -24.24 -7.84
CA LEU A 293 -35.31 -24.24 -8.77
C LEU A 293 -34.31 -25.31 -8.36
N ASN A 294 -33.82 -26.09 -9.32
CA ASN A 294 -32.93 -27.21 -9.02
C ASN A 294 -31.57 -27.05 -9.70
N PHE A 295 -30.53 -27.32 -8.91
CA PHE A 295 -29.13 -27.12 -9.30
C PHE A 295 -28.29 -28.35 -9.00
N ILE A 296 -27.25 -28.56 -9.79
CA ILE A 296 -26.20 -29.52 -9.43
C ILE A 296 -25.46 -29.00 -8.19
N SER A 297 -25.06 -29.93 -7.31
CA SER A 297 -24.29 -29.60 -6.11
C SER A 297 -23.06 -28.74 -6.44
N GLY A 298 -22.81 -27.69 -5.64
CA GLY A 298 -21.73 -26.74 -5.87
C GLY A 298 -22.01 -25.71 -6.97
N ALA A 299 -23.26 -25.54 -7.41
CA ALA A 299 -23.65 -24.46 -8.31
C ALA A 299 -23.33 -23.10 -7.67
N HIS A 300 -22.55 -22.26 -8.38
CA HIS A 300 -22.12 -20.97 -7.91
C HIS A 300 -23.31 -20.00 -7.75
N PHE A 301 -23.20 -19.05 -6.82
CA PHE A 301 -24.26 -18.04 -6.57
C PHE A 301 -24.68 -17.30 -7.84
N ALA A 302 -23.74 -16.98 -8.75
CA ALA A 302 -24.03 -16.31 -10.01
C ALA A 302 -24.99 -17.11 -10.90
N VAL A 303 -24.87 -18.46 -10.89
CA VAL A 303 -25.79 -19.33 -11.62
C VAL A 303 -27.17 -19.34 -10.98
N LYS A 304 -27.23 -19.41 -9.65
CA LYS A 304 -28.49 -19.42 -8.89
C LYS A 304 -29.25 -18.10 -9.05
N SER A 305 -28.56 -16.98 -8.95
CA SER A 305 -29.15 -15.65 -9.13
C SER A 305 -29.61 -15.39 -10.56
N ALA A 306 -28.88 -15.90 -11.57
CA ALA A 306 -29.29 -15.87 -12.96
C ALA A 306 -30.55 -16.73 -13.22
N ALA A 307 -30.63 -17.91 -12.61
CA ALA A 307 -31.82 -18.77 -12.70
C ALA A 307 -33.05 -18.13 -12.05
N HIS A 308 -32.88 -17.39 -10.96
CA HIS A 308 -33.94 -16.59 -10.35
C HIS A 308 -34.50 -15.53 -11.33
N HIS A 309 -33.61 -14.77 -11.98
CA HIS A 309 -33.97 -13.81 -13.01
C HIS A 309 -34.75 -14.50 -14.16
N ASN A 310 -34.17 -15.57 -14.69
CA ASN A 310 -34.77 -16.29 -15.83
C ASN A 310 -36.14 -16.88 -15.48
N TYR A 311 -36.31 -17.41 -14.30
CA TYR A 311 -37.59 -17.91 -13.80
C TYR A 311 -38.66 -16.81 -13.76
N LEU A 312 -38.34 -15.63 -13.22
CA LEU A 312 -39.27 -14.51 -13.17
C LEU A 312 -39.58 -13.94 -14.55
N LEU A 313 -38.57 -13.90 -15.44
CA LEU A 313 -38.71 -13.45 -16.80
C LEU A 313 -39.69 -14.37 -17.60
N LEU A 314 -39.69 -15.67 -17.31
CA LEU A 314 -40.61 -16.64 -17.94
C LEU A 314 -42.10 -16.40 -17.57
N LYS A 315 -42.38 -15.64 -16.49
CA LYS A 315 -43.77 -15.41 -16.05
C LYS A 315 -44.56 -14.46 -16.93
N SER A 316 -43.89 -13.64 -17.77
CA SER A 316 -44.58 -12.68 -18.64
C SER A 316 -43.90 -12.58 -20.00
N LYS A 317 -44.72 -12.68 -21.06
CA LYS A 317 -44.26 -12.43 -22.42
C LYS A 317 -43.82 -10.97 -22.63
N GLU A 318 -44.44 -10.03 -21.90
CA GLU A 318 -44.05 -8.62 -21.94
C GLU A 318 -42.65 -8.42 -21.39
N TYR A 319 -42.30 -9.09 -20.30
CA TYR A 319 -40.95 -9.03 -19.73
C TYR A 319 -39.91 -9.60 -20.70
N GLN A 320 -40.23 -10.70 -21.41
CA GLN A 320 -39.33 -11.31 -22.39
C GLN A 320 -39.10 -10.45 -23.64
N GLN A 321 -39.94 -9.45 -23.90
CA GLN A 321 -39.70 -8.45 -24.94
C GLN A 321 -38.74 -7.34 -24.53
N LYS A 322 -38.64 -7.07 -23.23
CA LYS A 322 -37.82 -5.98 -22.68
C LYS A 322 -36.48 -6.47 -22.18
N TYR A 323 -36.40 -7.66 -21.68
CA TYR A 323 -35.23 -8.20 -20.98
C TYR A 323 -34.75 -9.52 -21.57
N GLU A 324 -33.44 -9.76 -21.49
CA GLU A 324 -32.83 -10.95 -22.02
C GLU A 324 -32.61 -12.03 -20.95
N PHE A 325 -32.71 -13.31 -21.41
CA PHE A 325 -32.30 -14.43 -20.54
C PHE A 325 -30.81 -14.41 -20.26
N ILE A 326 -30.45 -14.60 -19.03
CA ILE A 326 -29.05 -14.70 -18.60
C ILE A 326 -28.53 -16.11 -18.89
N LYS A 327 -27.39 -16.18 -19.60
CA LYS A 327 -26.72 -17.40 -20.03
C LYS A 327 -25.25 -17.44 -19.59
N SER A 328 -24.59 -18.57 -19.80
CA SER A 328 -23.14 -18.64 -19.65
C SER A 328 -22.41 -17.58 -20.48
N GLY A 329 -21.41 -16.93 -19.92
CA GLY A 329 -20.66 -15.84 -20.55
C GLY A 329 -21.20 -14.44 -20.22
N ASN A 330 -22.44 -14.30 -19.77
CA ASN A 330 -22.97 -12.99 -19.44
C ASN A 330 -22.32 -12.42 -18.18
N LYS A 331 -22.07 -11.10 -18.20
CA LYS A 331 -21.69 -10.30 -17.02
C LYS A 331 -22.96 -9.81 -16.36
N ILE A 332 -23.09 -10.08 -15.08
CA ILE A 332 -24.27 -9.75 -14.28
C ILE A 332 -23.92 -8.82 -13.13
N LYS A 333 -24.90 -8.02 -12.72
CA LYS A 333 -25.00 -7.46 -11.39
C LYS A 333 -25.97 -8.30 -10.57
N TYR A 334 -25.72 -8.41 -9.26
CA TYR A 334 -26.56 -9.21 -8.38
C TYR A 334 -26.60 -8.61 -6.97
N TYR A 335 -27.68 -8.89 -6.27
CA TYR A 335 -27.91 -8.46 -4.91
C TYR A 335 -28.65 -9.49 -4.08
N CYS A 336 -28.62 -9.31 -2.76
CA CYS A 336 -29.33 -10.14 -1.80
C CYS A 336 -30.81 -9.80 -1.76
N CYS A 337 -31.69 -10.79 -1.90
CA CYS A 337 -33.14 -10.62 -1.87
C CYS A 337 -33.69 -10.70 -0.45
N LYS A 338 -34.68 -9.84 -0.16
CA LYS A 338 -35.42 -9.91 1.09
C LYS A 338 -36.32 -11.16 1.15
N ASP A 339 -36.96 -11.47 0.03
CA ASP A 339 -37.71 -12.71 -0.14
C ASP A 339 -36.76 -13.80 -0.67
N LYS A 340 -36.62 -14.87 0.11
CA LYS A 340 -35.75 -16.03 -0.19
C LYS A 340 -36.51 -17.25 -0.68
N SER A 341 -37.79 -17.10 -1.03
CA SER A 341 -38.64 -18.21 -1.46
C SER A 341 -38.18 -18.86 -2.76
N ILE A 342 -37.50 -18.11 -3.65
CA ILE A 342 -36.94 -18.62 -4.90
C ILE A 342 -35.45 -18.90 -4.74
N THR A 343 -34.65 -17.87 -4.54
CA THR A 343 -33.24 -17.93 -4.10
C THR A 343 -32.93 -16.72 -3.22
N ASP A 344 -31.82 -16.77 -2.51
CA ASP A 344 -31.35 -15.68 -1.66
C ASP A 344 -30.72 -14.50 -2.41
N MET A 345 -30.52 -14.63 -3.73
CA MET A 345 -29.93 -13.61 -4.59
C MET A 345 -30.66 -13.50 -5.93
N PHE A 346 -30.68 -12.30 -6.46
CA PHE A 346 -31.23 -11.99 -7.77
C PHE A 346 -30.17 -11.32 -8.64
N ALA A 347 -30.11 -11.68 -9.93
CA ALA A 347 -29.21 -11.09 -10.90
C ALA A 347 -29.95 -10.36 -12.02
N TYR A 348 -29.25 -9.43 -12.64
CA TYR A 348 -29.69 -8.77 -13.87
C TYR A 348 -28.51 -8.43 -14.75
N THR A 349 -28.75 -8.21 -16.05
CA THR A 349 -27.72 -7.78 -16.98
C THR A 349 -27.38 -6.31 -16.72
N ARG A 350 -26.10 -5.99 -16.75
CA ARG A 350 -25.60 -4.64 -16.48
C ARG A 350 -26.32 -3.59 -17.35
N GLY A 351 -26.85 -2.55 -16.74
CA GLY A 351 -27.56 -1.47 -17.41
C GLY A 351 -29.01 -1.79 -17.78
N SER A 352 -29.52 -2.95 -17.35
CA SER A 352 -30.90 -3.38 -17.65
C SER A 352 -31.58 -3.93 -16.39
N PHE A 353 -31.74 -3.06 -15.38
CA PHE A 353 -32.43 -3.43 -14.14
C PHE A 353 -33.94 -3.63 -14.37
N PRO A 354 -34.48 -4.82 -14.07
CA PRO A 354 -35.87 -5.14 -14.40
C PRO A 354 -36.84 -4.68 -13.31
N VAL A 355 -37.13 -3.38 -13.29
CA VAL A 355 -37.98 -2.74 -12.27
C VAL A 355 -39.34 -3.40 -12.08
N GLU A 356 -39.91 -4.03 -13.13
CA GLU A 356 -41.25 -4.62 -13.11
C GLU A 356 -41.31 -5.93 -12.31
N PHE A 357 -40.19 -6.67 -12.20
CA PHE A 357 -40.20 -7.97 -11.55
C PHE A 357 -39.04 -8.22 -10.59
N ALA A 358 -38.12 -7.24 -10.45
CA ALA A 358 -37.02 -7.36 -9.52
C ALA A 358 -37.50 -7.50 -8.07
N PRO A 359 -37.10 -8.55 -7.33
CA PRO A 359 -37.49 -8.70 -5.93
C PRO A 359 -36.87 -7.62 -5.05
N PRO A 360 -37.52 -7.26 -3.92
CA PRO A 360 -36.97 -6.29 -3.00
C PRO A 360 -35.59 -6.66 -2.46
N ILE A 361 -34.71 -5.66 -2.34
CA ILE A 361 -33.35 -5.81 -1.82
C ILE A 361 -33.39 -6.05 -0.32
N ASP A 362 -32.60 -7.00 0.16
CA ASP A 362 -32.22 -7.12 1.55
C ASP A 362 -31.00 -6.21 1.82
N TYR A 363 -31.25 -4.95 2.15
CA TYR A 363 -30.21 -3.96 2.39
C TYR A 363 -29.29 -4.34 3.55
N ASP A 364 -29.76 -5.06 4.57
CA ASP A 364 -28.92 -5.48 5.69
C ASP A 364 -27.92 -6.55 5.25
N GLU A 365 -28.39 -7.57 4.51
CA GLU A 365 -27.52 -8.60 3.98
C GLU A 365 -26.59 -8.06 2.92
N GLN A 366 -27.06 -7.19 2.04
CA GLN A 366 -26.27 -6.57 0.98
C GLN A 366 -25.15 -5.70 1.57
N PHE A 367 -25.47 -4.83 2.55
CA PHE A 367 -24.51 -4.00 3.24
C PHE A 367 -23.49 -4.84 4.01
N SER A 368 -23.96 -5.88 4.69
CA SER A 368 -23.08 -6.80 5.41
C SER A 368 -22.03 -7.44 4.51
N LYS A 369 -22.42 -7.93 3.34
CA LYS A 369 -21.52 -8.58 2.40
C LYS A 369 -20.59 -7.61 1.67
N SER A 370 -21.09 -6.44 1.27
CA SER A 370 -20.33 -5.49 0.44
C SER A 370 -19.50 -4.49 1.23
N ILE A 371 -19.86 -4.18 2.47
CA ILE A 371 -19.23 -3.14 3.30
C ILE A 371 -18.66 -3.71 4.60
N LEU A 372 -19.49 -4.38 5.43
CA LEU A 372 -19.04 -4.82 6.75
C LEU A 372 -17.98 -5.90 6.69
N SER A 373 -18.16 -6.92 5.85
CA SER A 373 -17.19 -8.02 5.75
C SER A 373 -15.80 -7.53 5.30
N PRO A 374 -15.66 -6.68 4.25
CA PRO A 374 -14.38 -6.06 3.92
C PRO A 374 -13.80 -5.19 5.05
N ILE A 375 -14.60 -4.35 5.71
CA ILE A 375 -14.13 -3.52 6.81
C ILE A 375 -13.63 -4.39 7.97
N ASN A 376 -14.41 -5.40 8.38
CA ASN A 376 -14.02 -6.32 9.45
C ASN A 376 -12.70 -7.02 9.13
N SER A 377 -12.49 -7.45 7.88
CA SER A 377 -11.21 -8.07 7.48
C SER A 377 -10.02 -7.11 7.56
N ILE A 378 -10.24 -5.79 7.42
CA ILE A 378 -9.19 -4.78 7.54
C ILE A 378 -8.87 -4.46 9.00
N ILE A 379 -9.88 -4.42 9.87
CA ILE A 379 -9.70 -4.03 11.28
C ILE A 379 -9.31 -5.20 12.20
N GLU A 380 -9.57 -6.44 11.78
CA GLU A 380 -9.20 -7.65 12.53
C GLU A 380 -7.68 -7.70 12.85
N PRO A 381 -6.77 -7.50 11.89
CA PRO A 381 -5.33 -7.47 12.17
C PRO A 381 -4.89 -6.30 13.08
N LEU A 382 -5.73 -5.28 13.22
CA LEU A 382 -5.50 -4.14 14.11
C LEU A 382 -5.99 -4.44 15.55
N GLY A 383 -6.45 -5.67 15.83
CA GLY A 383 -6.98 -6.06 17.12
C GLY A 383 -8.32 -5.42 17.48
N MET A 384 -9.03 -4.86 16.49
CA MET A 384 -10.34 -4.27 16.73
C MET A 384 -11.46 -5.32 16.68
N PRO A 385 -12.49 -5.18 17.52
CA PRO A 385 -13.61 -6.09 17.53
C PRO A 385 -14.49 -5.96 16.28
N GLU A 386 -15.11 -7.06 15.88
CA GLU A 386 -15.99 -7.14 14.72
C GLU A 386 -17.23 -6.23 14.86
N ILE A 387 -17.58 -5.54 13.79
CA ILE A 387 -18.83 -4.81 13.67
C ILE A 387 -19.91 -5.75 13.14
N THR A 388 -20.96 -5.95 13.93
CA THR A 388 -22.05 -6.86 13.59
C THR A 388 -23.03 -6.24 12.57
N LYS A 389 -23.88 -7.08 11.97
CA LYS A 389 -24.98 -6.60 11.09
C LYS A 389 -25.92 -5.58 11.75
N ARG A 390 -26.07 -5.63 13.08
CA ARG A 390 -26.87 -4.66 13.86
C ARG A 390 -26.12 -3.35 14.11
N LEU A 391 -24.95 -3.18 13.49
CA LEU A 391 -24.07 -2.03 13.68
C LEU A 391 -23.77 -1.77 15.15
N SER A 392 -23.43 -2.83 15.83
CA SER A 392 -22.92 -2.87 17.21
C SER A 392 -21.60 -3.63 17.23
N VAL A 393 -20.82 -3.44 18.29
CA VAL A 393 -19.58 -4.14 18.50
C VAL A 393 -19.80 -5.28 19.46
N VAL A 394 -19.26 -6.46 19.16
CA VAL A 394 -19.18 -7.56 20.13
C VAL A 394 -18.02 -7.22 21.06
N MET A 395 -18.32 -6.78 22.27
CA MET A 395 -17.29 -6.69 23.32
C MET A 395 -17.06 -8.09 23.85
N ASP A 396 -15.87 -8.61 23.67
CA ASP A 396 -15.45 -9.84 24.35
C ASP A 396 -15.23 -9.51 25.84
N ILE A 397 -16.23 -9.87 26.66
CA ILE A 397 -16.25 -9.58 28.09
C ILE A 397 -15.12 -10.35 28.82
N PHE A 398 -14.48 -11.30 28.14
CA PHE A 398 -13.44 -12.16 28.70
C PHE A 398 -12.00 -11.72 28.38
N SER A 399 -11.77 -10.77 27.49
CA SER A 399 -10.41 -10.29 27.16
C SER A 399 -9.74 -9.45 28.27
N GLY A 400 -10.47 -9.11 29.32
CA GLY A 400 -9.94 -8.40 30.51
C GLY A 400 -9.51 -9.28 31.67
N MET A 401 -9.66 -10.61 31.61
CA MET A 401 -9.37 -11.53 32.73
C MET A 401 -8.09 -12.35 32.59
N GLY A 402 -7.27 -12.09 31.56
CA GLY A 402 -6.02 -12.80 31.29
C GLY A 402 -4.77 -11.97 31.46
N GLY A 403 -4.64 -11.21 32.55
CA GLY A 403 -3.46 -10.44 32.87
C GLY A 403 -3.03 -10.67 34.33
N LYS A 404 -2.24 -11.70 34.57
CA LYS A 404 -1.28 -11.75 35.67
C LYS A 404 0.01 -12.34 35.16
#